data_66ffa0cb27d2777864f0fdb270ea9c93
#
_entry.id   66ffa0cb27d2777864f0fdb270ea9c93
#
_cell.length_a   1.000
_cell.length_b   1.000
_cell.length_c   1.000
_cell.angle_alpha   90.00
_cell.angle_beta   90.00
_cell.angle_gamma   90.00
#
_symmetry.space_group_name_H-M   'P 1'
#
loop_
_entity.id
_entity.type
_entity.pdbx_description
1 polymer ?
#
loop_
_entity_poly.entity_id
_entity_poly.type
_entity_poly.pdbx_seq_one_letter_code
_entity_poly.pdbx_strand_id
1 'polypeptide(L)'
;GAGKKEYDKYDNFDKENKLYINNINDAPKNISKNFICAFDNISSNNELDNSLLSCSKYAIDVLSKSDENFFLIIEGGKIDWESHNNNIDNMINELLAFDEVVEYCLNYAKNQPDTCVLVTADHETGGLLLPKTGEIISDNLFTTSSHTGKLVEYYFYPEGINDMPYLIDNTYIYKLLYEIISNN
;
A
#
# COMPACT_ATOMS: atom_id res chain seq x y z
N GLY A 1 -5.81 1.40 -7.25
CA GLY A 1 -7.03 0.74 -7.65
C GLY A 1 -7.53 1.24 -9.00
N ALA A 2 -8.23 0.38 -9.73
CA ALA A 2 -8.85 0.76 -10.98
C ALA A 2 -9.92 1.84 -10.74
N GLY A 3 -9.95 2.89 -11.56
CA GLY A 3 -10.98 3.90 -11.52
C GLY A 3 -12.35 3.31 -11.89
N LYS A 4 -13.42 4.06 -11.62
CA LYS A 4 -14.81 3.62 -11.84
C LYS A 4 -15.03 3.01 -13.25
N LYS A 5 -14.42 3.58 -14.29
CA LYS A 5 -14.53 3.08 -15.68
C LYS A 5 -13.97 1.67 -15.88
N GLU A 6 -12.88 1.33 -15.19
CA GLU A 6 -12.33 -0.03 -15.22
C GLU A 6 -13.22 -0.98 -14.43
N TYR A 7 -13.79 -0.51 -13.34
CA TYR A 7 -14.66 -1.28 -12.47
C TYR A 7 -15.99 -1.66 -13.13
N ASP A 8 -16.57 -0.78 -13.93
CA ASP A 8 -17.81 -1.03 -14.67
C ASP A 8 -17.68 -2.17 -15.71
N LYS A 9 -16.44 -2.56 -16.06
CA LYS A 9 -16.15 -3.70 -16.94
C LYS A 9 -16.27 -5.07 -16.26
N TYR A 10 -16.25 -5.11 -14.92
CA TYR A 10 -16.35 -6.36 -14.16
C TYR A 10 -17.79 -6.66 -13.77
N ASP A 11 -18.59 -7.18 -14.71
CA ASP A 11 -20.01 -7.48 -14.55
C ASP A 11 -20.32 -8.62 -13.54
N ASN A 12 -19.31 -9.37 -13.09
CA ASN A 12 -19.48 -10.58 -12.31
C ASN A 12 -19.50 -10.39 -10.78
N PHE A 13 -19.47 -9.17 -10.31
CA PHE A 13 -19.62 -8.90 -8.88
C PHE A 13 -21.10 -8.62 -8.54
N ASP A 14 -21.55 -9.21 -7.45
CA ASP A 14 -22.90 -9.05 -6.91
C ASP A 14 -23.26 -7.57 -6.75
N LYS A 15 -24.19 -7.08 -7.61
CA LYS A 15 -24.58 -5.66 -7.66
C LYS A 15 -25.42 -5.24 -6.45
N GLU A 16 -25.99 -6.16 -5.72
CA GLU A 16 -26.91 -5.88 -4.60
C GLU A 16 -26.20 -5.43 -3.33
N ASN A 17 -24.89 -5.69 -3.20
CA ASN A 17 -24.11 -5.42 -1.98
C ASN A 17 -22.99 -4.39 -2.17
N LYS A 18 -23.02 -3.58 -3.23
CA LYS A 18 -21.96 -2.59 -3.53
C LYS A 18 -22.43 -1.19 -3.28
N LEU A 19 -21.64 -0.47 -2.51
CA LEU A 19 -21.74 0.98 -2.40
C LEU A 19 -20.59 1.58 -3.21
N TYR A 20 -20.92 2.30 -4.28
CA TYR A 20 -19.95 3.10 -5.01
C TYR A 20 -19.92 4.50 -4.39
N ILE A 21 -18.74 4.92 -3.98
CA ILE A 21 -18.52 6.29 -3.51
C ILE A 21 -17.39 6.92 -4.33
N ASN A 22 -17.59 8.16 -4.72
CA ASN A 22 -16.60 8.93 -5.47
C ASN A 22 -15.74 9.82 -4.56
N ASN A 23 -16.16 10.01 -3.31
CA ASN A 23 -15.45 10.79 -2.31
C ASN A 23 -15.40 9.99 -1.02
N ILE A 24 -14.24 9.94 -0.36
CA ILE A 24 -14.06 9.20 0.89
C ILE A 24 -14.98 9.73 2.01
N ASN A 25 -15.35 11.00 1.97
CA ASN A 25 -16.26 11.61 2.96
C ASN A 25 -17.69 11.06 2.86
N ASP A 26 -18.07 10.45 1.72
CA ASP A 26 -19.36 9.79 1.53
C ASP A 26 -19.34 8.32 1.98
N ALA A 27 -18.18 7.83 2.41
CA ALA A 27 -18.00 6.46 2.82
C ALA A 27 -18.77 6.16 4.13
N PRO A 28 -19.33 4.94 4.29
CA PRO A 28 -20.10 4.58 5.47
C PRO A 28 -19.21 4.55 6.72
N LYS A 29 -19.66 5.16 7.80
CA LYS A 29 -18.93 5.20 9.08
C LYS A 29 -18.92 3.86 9.82
N ASN A 30 -19.81 2.95 9.44
CA ASN A 30 -19.87 1.59 9.97
C ASN A 30 -20.03 0.61 8.82
N ILE A 31 -19.22 -0.43 8.80
CA ILE A 31 -19.33 -1.48 7.80
C ILE A 31 -20.28 -2.55 8.30
N SER A 32 -21.46 -2.59 7.71
CA SER A 32 -22.40 -3.72 7.88
C SER A 32 -22.41 -4.66 6.68
N LYS A 33 -21.72 -4.28 5.60
CA LYS A 33 -21.67 -5.01 4.31
C LYS A 33 -20.35 -4.74 3.59
N ASN A 34 -19.96 -5.65 2.71
CA ASN A 34 -18.86 -5.42 1.79
C ASN A 34 -19.14 -4.20 0.91
N PHE A 35 -18.18 -3.33 0.76
CA PHE A 35 -18.30 -2.16 -0.11
C PHE A 35 -17.04 -1.91 -0.91
N ILE A 36 -17.15 -1.10 -1.94
CA ILE A 36 -16.06 -0.70 -2.81
C ILE A 36 -16.10 0.81 -2.95
N CYS A 37 -14.98 1.44 -2.62
CA CYS A 37 -14.72 2.83 -2.97
C CYS A 37 -13.89 2.85 -4.25
N ALA A 38 -14.41 3.47 -5.30
CA ALA A 38 -13.70 3.64 -6.55
C ALA A 38 -13.59 5.13 -6.87
N PHE A 39 -12.36 5.61 -7.00
CA PHE A 39 -12.05 6.98 -7.39
C PHE A 39 -11.50 6.99 -8.83
N ASP A 40 -11.77 8.03 -9.59
CA ASP A 40 -11.22 8.18 -10.94
C ASP A 40 -9.70 8.34 -10.90
N ASN A 41 -9.17 8.91 -9.82
CA ASN A 41 -7.75 9.03 -9.55
C ASN A 41 -7.51 9.11 -8.04
N ILE A 42 -6.54 8.37 -7.53
CA ILE A 42 -6.02 8.54 -6.18
C ILE A 42 -4.86 9.54 -6.27
N SER A 43 -4.92 10.59 -5.46
CA SER A 43 -3.92 11.63 -5.44
C SER A 43 -2.69 11.23 -4.62
N SER A 44 -1.49 11.58 -5.11
CA SER A 44 -0.26 11.59 -4.32
C SER A 44 -0.17 12.79 -3.37
N ASN A 45 -1.04 13.80 -3.52
CA ASN A 45 -1.16 14.87 -2.54
C ASN A 45 -2.01 14.40 -1.35
N ASN A 46 -1.36 14.11 -0.23
CA ASN A 46 -2.00 13.60 0.98
C ASN A 46 -2.87 14.64 1.71
N GLU A 47 -2.88 15.90 1.29
CA GLU A 47 -3.81 16.91 1.77
C GLU A 47 -5.21 16.78 1.15
N LEU A 48 -5.34 16.01 0.07
CA LEU A 48 -6.63 15.81 -0.62
C LEU A 48 -7.41 14.62 -0.06
N ASP A 49 -8.72 14.73 -0.06
CA ASP A 49 -9.64 13.72 0.46
C ASP A 49 -9.52 12.35 -0.25
N ASN A 50 -9.12 12.33 -1.51
CA ASN A 50 -8.93 11.11 -2.29
C ASN A 50 -7.46 10.63 -2.33
N SER A 51 -6.66 10.99 -1.37
CA SER A 51 -5.29 10.50 -1.24
C SER A 51 -5.25 9.06 -0.70
N LEU A 52 -4.12 8.38 -0.93
CA LEU A 52 -3.88 7.06 -0.36
C LEU A 52 -3.90 7.10 1.17
N LEU A 53 -3.36 8.18 1.77
CA LEU A 53 -3.37 8.39 3.21
C LEU A 53 -4.80 8.51 3.76
N SER A 54 -5.67 9.30 3.11
CA SER A 54 -7.07 9.46 3.53
C SER A 54 -7.84 8.15 3.44
N CYS A 55 -7.62 7.38 2.35
CA CYS A 55 -8.23 6.06 2.18
C CYS A 55 -7.74 5.06 3.25
N SER A 56 -6.45 5.08 3.57
CA SER A 56 -5.84 4.20 4.58
C SER A 56 -6.36 4.53 5.99
N LYS A 57 -6.43 5.82 6.34
CA LYS A 57 -7.01 6.28 7.60
C LYS A 57 -8.45 5.82 7.76
N TYR A 58 -9.25 6.00 6.71
CA TYR A 58 -10.63 5.55 6.72
C TYR A 58 -10.73 4.04 6.88
N ALA A 59 -9.95 3.25 6.13
CA ALA A 59 -9.98 1.80 6.21
C ALA A 59 -9.64 1.31 7.63
N ILE A 60 -8.59 1.83 8.23
CA ILE A 60 -8.19 1.49 9.60
C ILE A 60 -9.27 1.92 10.60
N ASP A 61 -9.81 3.14 10.49
CA ASP A 61 -10.88 3.62 11.39
C ASP A 61 -12.12 2.74 11.35
N VAL A 62 -12.50 2.26 10.20
CA VAL A 62 -13.70 1.43 10.05
C VAL A 62 -13.46 -0.01 10.47
N LEU A 63 -12.32 -0.60 10.08
CA LEU A 63 -11.98 -1.98 10.43
C LEU A 63 -11.72 -2.16 11.91
N SER A 64 -11.09 -1.19 12.56
CA SER A 64 -10.79 -1.23 13.99
C SER A 64 -12.02 -1.11 14.92
N LYS A 65 -13.19 -0.79 14.39
CA LYS A 65 -14.45 -0.75 15.14
C LYS A 65 -15.14 -2.11 15.25
N SER A 66 -14.67 -3.09 14.52
CA SER A 66 -15.14 -4.47 14.63
C SER A 66 -14.54 -5.14 15.86
N ASP A 67 -15.29 -6.04 16.47
CA ASP A 67 -14.78 -6.94 17.52
C ASP A 67 -13.93 -8.09 16.93
N GLU A 68 -13.82 -8.15 15.60
CA GLU A 68 -13.05 -9.18 14.91
C GLU A 68 -11.70 -8.62 14.41
N ASN A 69 -10.70 -9.49 14.31
CA ASN A 69 -9.41 -9.16 13.73
C ASN A 69 -9.54 -8.79 12.24
N PHE A 70 -8.68 -7.92 11.75
CA PHE A 70 -8.66 -7.55 10.34
C PHE A 70 -7.28 -7.71 9.73
N PHE A 71 -7.25 -7.90 8.42
CA PHE A 71 -6.07 -7.86 7.57
C PHE A 71 -6.26 -6.78 6.51
N LEU A 72 -5.33 -5.82 6.45
CA LEU A 72 -5.39 -4.71 5.51
C LEU A 72 -4.14 -4.69 4.63
N ILE A 73 -4.34 -4.64 3.32
CA ILE A 73 -3.28 -4.41 2.33
C ILE A 73 -3.43 -2.99 1.81
N ILE A 74 -2.33 -2.25 1.85
CA ILE A 74 -2.22 -0.90 1.30
C ILE A 74 -1.13 -0.91 0.24
N GLU A 75 -1.45 -0.50 -0.98
CA GLU A 75 -0.54 -0.53 -2.10
C GLU A 75 -0.18 0.88 -2.59
N GLY A 76 1.13 1.18 -2.66
CA GLY A 76 1.67 2.37 -3.30
C GLY A 76 1.93 2.13 -4.80
N GLY A 77 0.94 1.64 -5.54
CA GLY A 77 1.11 1.13 -6.92
C GLY A 77 1.61 2.14 -7.95
N LYS A 78 1.50 3.45 -7.68
CA LYS A 78 2.01 4.47 -8.59
C LYS A 78 3.54 4.62 -8.57
N ILE A 79 4.20 4.16 -7.52
CA ILE A 79 5.67 4.11 -7.45
C ILE A 79 6.20 3.26 -8.61
N ASP A 80 5.60 2.09 -8.82
CA ASP A 80 5.91 1.19 -9.93
C ASP A 80 5.61 1.84 -11.30
N TRP A 81 4.44 2.46 -11.47
CA TRP A 81 4.06 3.10 -12.73
C TRP A 81 5.03 4.21 -13.14
N GLU A 82 5.43 5.07 -12.20
CA GLU A 82 6.37 6.15 -12.50
C GLU A 82 7.80 5.62 -12.73
N SER A 83 8.16 4.50 -12.08
CA SER A 83 9.42 3.80 -12.36
C SER A 83 9.44 3.18 -13.76
N HIS A 84 8.34 2.59 -14.24
CA HIS A 84 8.18 2.15 -15.62
C HIS A 84 8.33 3.29 -16.63
N ASN A 85 7.85 4.47 -16.28
CA ASN A 85 7.98 5.69 -17.09
C ASN A 85 9.38 6.32 -17.01
N ASN A 86 10.27 5.81 -16.14
CA ASN A 86 11.56 6.39 -15.83
C ASN A 86 11.46 7.87 -15.39
N ASN A 87 10.40 8.20 -14.68
CA ASN A 87 10.12 9.57 -14.20
C ASN A 87 10.49 9.67 -12.72
N ILE A 88 11.73 10.14 -12.45
CA ILE A 88 12.29 10.14 -11.11
C ILE A 88 11.55 11.08 -10.16
N ASP A 89 11.14 12.26 -10.63
CA ASP A 89 10.48 13.26 -9.78
C ASP A 89 9.10 12.77 -9.33
N ASN A 90 8.31 12.21 -10.26
CA ASN A 90 7.01 11.66 -9.89
C ASN A 90 7.15 10.41 -9.02
N MET A 91 8.09 9.53 -9.32
CA MET A 91 8.36 8.34 -8.50
C MET A 91 8.72 8.73 -7.06
N ILE A 92 9.57 9.74 -6.86
CA ILE A 92 9.91 10.25 -5.52
C ILE A 92 8.67 10.83 -4.82
N ASN A 93 7.83 11.59 -5.53
CA ASN A 93 6.60 12.14 -4.95
C ASN A 93 5.64 11.04 -4.49
N GLU A 94 5.45 9.98 -5.28
CA GLU A 94 4.62 8.84 -4.90
C GLU A 94 5.23 8.06 -3.72
N LEU A 95 6.57 7.90 -3.70
CA LEU A 95 7.28 7.26 -2.59
C LEU A 95 7.13 8.04 -1.28
N LEU A 96 7.28 9.37 -1.31
CA LEU A 96 7.10 10.22 -0.13
C LEU A 96 5.65 10.19 0.37
N ALA A 97 4.68 10.19 -0.55
CA ALA A 97 3.27 10.04 -0.19
C ALA A 97 2.97 8.69 0.47
N PHE A 98 3.62 7.61 0.00
CA PHE A 98 3.51 6.29 0.61
C PHE A 98 4.21 6.22 1.97
N ASP A 99 5.36 6.88 2.14
CA ASP A 99 6.09 6.95 3.40
C ASP A 99 5.22 7.55 4.52
N GLU A 100 4.44 8.60 4.24
CA GLU A 100 3.46 9.16 5.18
C GLU A 100 2.35 8.15 5.57
N VAL A 101 1.95 7.28 4.65
CA VAL A 101 1.00 6.20 4.95
C VAL A 101 1.63 5.17 5.89
N VAL A 102 2.89 4.81 5.63
CA VAL A 102 3.65 3.89 6.49
C VAL A 102 3.82 4.49 7.89
N GLU A 103 4.18 5.77 7.98
CA GLU A 103 4.28 6.48 9.26
C GLU A 103 2.95 6.42 10.04
N TYR A 104 1.83 6.67 9.37
CA TYR A 104 0.51 6.57 9.99
C TYR A 104 0.22 5.17 10.51
N CYS A 105 0.48 4.12 9.71
CA CYS A 105 0.29 2.73 10.11
C CYS A 105 1.16 2.33 11.31
N LEU A 106 2.43 2.75 11.31
CA LEU A 106 3.34 2.51 12.42
C LEU A 106 2.90 3.22 13.71
N ASN A 107 2.42 4.46 13.59
CA ASN A 107 1.89 5.21 14.73
C ASN A 107 0.60 4.58 15.27
N TYR A 108 -0.26 4.04 14.41
CA TYR A 108 -1.42 3.25 14.82
C TYR A 108 -0.97 2.00 15.58
N ALA A 109 -0.07 1.19 15.02
CA ALA A 109 0.41 -0.04 15.63
C ALA A 109 1.12 0.18 16.97
N LYS A 110 1.88 1.28 17.14
CA LYS A 110 2.49 1.65 18.43
C LYS A 110 1.47 1.84 19.56
N ASN A 111 0.25 2.22 19.23
CA ASN A 111 -0.85 2.44 20.18
C ASN A 111 -1.82 1.27 20.25
N GLN A 112 -1.60 0.22 19.47
CA GLN A 112 -2.41 -1.00 19.41
C GLN A 112 -1.48 -2.22 19.50
N PRO A 113 -1.26 -2.77 20.71
CA PRO A 113 -0.23 -3.82 20.98
C PRO A 113 -0.37 -5.08 20.12
N ASP A 114 -1.61 -5.40 19.67
CA ASP A 114 -1.92 -6.59 18.89
C ASP A 114 -1.87 -6.32 17.38
N THR A 115 -1.25 -5.21 16.97
CA THR A 115 -1.12 -4.82 15.57
C THR A 115 0.32 -4.96 15.10
N CYS A 116 0.51 -5.61 13.95
CA CYS A 116 1.79 -5.62 13.26
C CYS A 116 1.69 -4.93 11.89
N VAL A 117 2.84 -4.42 11.43
CA VAL A 117 2.98 -3.78 10.11
C VAL A 117 4.13 -4.45 9.38
N LEU A 118 3.86 -4.92 8.16
CA LEU A 118 4.87 -5.39 7.22
C LEU A 118 4.92 -4.42 6.04
N VAL A 119 6.11 -3.93 5.72
CA VAL A 119 6.36 -3.10 4.53
C VAL A 119 7.31 -3.85 3.63
N THR A 120 6.95 -4.00 2.36
CA THR A 120 7.79 -4.65 1.35
C THR A 120 7.34 -4.23 -0.05
N ALA A 121 8.06 -4.67 -1.06
CA ALA A 121 7.63 -4.61 -2.46
C ALA A 121 7.52 -6.03 -3.03
N ASP A 122 6.74 -6.20 -4.09
CA ASP A 122 6.63 -7.44 -4.84
C ASP A 122 7.81 -7.65 -5.80
N HIS A 123 8.39 -6.55 -6.34
CA HIS A 123 9.59 -6.52 -7.19
C HIS A 123 10.22 -5.12 -7.23
N GLU A 124 11.38 -5.05 -7.84
CA GLU A 124 12.04 -3.81 -8.24
C GLU A 124 11.63 -3.44 -9.67
N THR A 125 11.50 -2.14 -9.95
CA THR A 125 11.14 -1.60 -11.26
C THR A 125 12.08 -0.48 -11.69
N GLY A 126 12.48 -0.48 -12.95
CA GLY A 126 13.27 0.56 -13.57
C GLY A 126 14.78 0.36 -13.47
N GLY A 127 15.25 -0.59 -12.67
CA GLY A 127 16.69 -0.82 -12.47
C GLY A 127 17.40 0.41 -11.93
N LEU A 128 16.75 1.17 -11.04
CA LEU A 128 17.25 2.44 -10.52
C LEU A 128 18.61 2.29 -9.85
N LEU A 129 19.56 3.13 -10.26
CA LEU A 129 20.88 3.27 -9.68
C LEU A 129 20.91 4.48 -8.76
N LEU A 130 21.06 4.27 -7.47
CA LEU A 130 21.15 5.36 -6.51
C LEU A 130 22.51 6.05 -6.65
N PRO A 131 22.55 7.38 -6.85
CA PRO A 131 23.79 8.12 -6.92
C PRO A 131 24.43 8.22 -5.53
N LYS A 132 25.72 8.61 -5.50
CA LYS A 132 26.36 8.95 -4.24
C LYS A 132 25.74 10.20 -3.64
N THR A 133 25.80 10.29 -2.32
CA THR A 133 25.30 11.48 -1.60
C THR A 133 25.91 12.78 -2.20
N GLY A 134 25.04 13.70 -2.59
CA GLY A 134 25.41 14.98 -3.18
C GLY A 134 25.51 15.00 -4.71
N GLU A 135 25.31 13.86 -5.38
CA GLU A 135 25.15 13.82 -6.83
C GLU A 135 23.72 14.16 -7.25
N ILE A 136 23.56 14.60 -8.50
CA ILE A 136 22.26 15.01 -9.02
C ILE A 136 21.39 13.75 -9.26
N ILE A 137 20.17 13.77 -8.75
CA ILE A 137 19.14 12.79 -9.07
C ILE A 137 18.48 13.19 -10.39
N SER A 138 18.40 12.27 -11.33
CA SER A 138 17.78 12.51 -12.65
C SER A 138 17.28 11.19 -13.27
N ASP A 139 16.47 11.29 -14.33
CA ASP A 139 15.91 10.13 -15.05
C ASP A 139 16.98 9.19 -15.63
N ASN A 140 18.19 9.68 -15.86
CA ASN A 140 19.33 8.87 -16.33
C ASN A 140 19.78 7.78 -15.34
N LEU A 141 19.27 7.78 -14.12
CA LEU A 141 19.54 6.74 -13.12
C LEU A 141 18.77 5.44 -13.36
N PHE A 142 17.70 5.49 -14.16
CA PHE A 142 17.00 4.29 -14.57
C PHE A 142 17.77 3.56 -15.68
N THR A 143 17.85 2.23 -15.59
CA THR A 143 18.57 1.39 -16.55
C THR A 143 17.65 0.59 -17.47
N THR A 144 16.39 0.51 -17.13
CA THR A 144 15.33 -0.17 -17.89
C THR A 144 13.96 0.47 -17.60
N SER A 145 12.96 0.14 -18.37
CA SER A 145 11.55 0.43 -18.09
C SER A 145 10.77 -0.82 -17.65
N SER A 146 11.48 -1.88 -17.23
CA SER A 146 10.89 -3.16 -16.84
C SER A 146 11.27 -3.50 -15.41
N HIS A 147 10.67 -4.55 -14.88
CA HIS A 147 11.08 -5.13 -13.61
C HIS A 147 12.48 -5.72 -13.70
N THR A 148 13.19 -5.77 -12.59
CA THR A 148 14.49 -6.46 -12.49
C THR A 148 14.45 -7.54 -11.40
N GLY A 149 15.43 -8.41 -11.43
CA GLY A 149 15.61 -9.45 -10.41
C GLY A 149 16.37 -8.99 -9.16
N LYS A 150 16.47 -7.68 -8.91
CA LYS A 150 17.06 -7.17 -7.67
C LYS A 150 16.21 -7.59 -6.48
N LEU A 151 16.87 -7.85 -5.36
CA LEU A 151 16.20 -8.06 -4.09
C LEU A 151 15.52 -6.77 -3.65
N VAL A 152 14.34 -6.92 -3.06
CA VAL A 152 13.61 -5.84 -2.41
C VAL A 152 13.67 -6.02 -0.90
N GLU A 153 13.67 -4.92 -0.18
CA GLU A 153 13.73 -4.94 1.27
C GLU A 153 12.35 -5.24 1.88
N TYR A 154 12.37 -5.78 3.09
CA TYR A 154 11.18 -5.87 3.91
C TYR A 154 11.46 -5.38 5.33
N TYR A 155 10.46 -4.78 5.94
CA TYR A 155 10.48 -4.24 7.29
C TYR A 155 9.29 -4.76 8.05
N PHE A 156 9.51 -5.16 9.30
CA PHE A 156 8.46 -5.71 10.15
C PHE A 156 8.43 -4.98 11.49
N TYR A 157 7.24 -4.58 11.93
CA TYR A 157 7.00 -3.97 13.23
C TYR A 157 5.91 -4.76 13.99
N PRO A 158 6.04 -4.99 15.32
CA PRO A 158 7.20 -4.67 16.13
C PRO A 158 8.38 -5.60 15.85
N GLU A 159 9.60 -5.12 16.14
CA GLU A 159 10.81 -5.93 16.01
C GLU A 159 10.75 -7.14 16.94
N GLY A 160 11.31 -8.27 16.52
CA GLY A 160 11.50 -9.45 17.37
C GLY A 160 10.29 -10.37 17.51
N ILE A 161 9.20 -10.14 16.77
CA ILE A 161 8.04 -11.08 16.79
C ILE A 161 8.42 -12.46 16.25
N ASN A 162 9.37 -12.53 15.32
CA ASN A 162 9.98 -13.78 14.87
C ASN A 162 11.44 -13.49 14.49
N ASP A 163 12.34 -14.46 14.66
CA ASP A 163 13.69 -14.42 14.11
C ASP A 163 13.62 -14.41 12.56
N MET A 164 13.29 -13.24 12.00
CA MET A 164 13.12 -13.08 10.55
C MET A 164 14.45 -13.28 9.84
N PRO A 165 14.53 -14.21 8.87
CA PRO A 165 15.77 -14.42 8.12
C PRO A 165 16.13 -13.17 7.30
N TYR A 166 17.42 -12.92 7.08
CA TYR A 166 17.90 -11.82 6.24
C TYR A 166 17.45 -11.91 4.78
N LEU A 167 17.18 -13.11 4.29
CA LEU A 167 16.73 -13.38 2.93
C LEU A 167 15.61 -14.40 2.95
N ILE A 168 14.51 -14.06 2.33
CA ILE A 168 13.32 -14.92 2.24
C ILE A 168 12.84 -14.99 0.80
N ASP A 169 12.21 -16.09 0.45
CA ASP A 169 11.38 -16.18 -0.75
C ASP A 169 10.07 -15.41 -0.50
N ASN A 170 9.51 -14.76 -1.51
CA ASN A 170 8.28 -13.96 -1.36
C ASN A 170 7.10 -14.81 -0.85
N THR A 171 7.06 -16.10 -1.13
CA THR A 171 6.03 -17.02 -0.61
C THR A 171 6.12 -17.22 0.91
N TYR A 172 7.25 -16.90 1.53
CA TYR A 172 7.40 -16.94 2.99
C TYR A 172 6.54 -15.88 3.68
N ILE A 173 6.33 -14.74 3.05
CA ILE A 173 5.48 -13.65 3.57
C ILE A 173 4.06 -14.17 3.85
N TYR A 174 3.49 -14.94 2.92
CA TYR A 174 2.18 -15.56 3.13
C TYR A 174 2.15 -16.46 4.36
N LYS A 175 3.17 -17.32 4.53
CA LYS A 175 3.25 -18.24 5.67
C LYS A 175 3.36 -17.50 6.99
N LEU A 176 4.22 -16.47 7.04
CA LEU A 176 4.41 -15.61 8.20
C LEU A 176 3.09 -14.92 8.60
N LEU A 177 2.43 -14.28 7.66
CA LEU A 177 1.16 -13.58 7.92
C LEU A 177 0.06 -14.54 8.33
N TYR A 178 0.00 -15.73 7.71
CA TYR A 178 -0.95 -16.77 8.07
C TYR A 178 -0.74 -17.26 9.52
N GLU A 179 0.50 -17.49 9.92
CA GLU A 179 0.84 -17.90 11.29
C GLU A 179 0.47 -16.83 12.31
N ILE A 180 0.74 -15.56 12.04
CA ILE A 180 0.39 -14.44 12.92
C ILE A 180 -1.13 -14.36 13.10
N ILE A 181 -1.90 -14.41 12.02
CA ILE A 181 -3.36 -14.28 12.07
C ILE A 181 -4.03 -15.50 12.71
N SER A 182 -3.45 -16.71 12.53
CA SER A 182 -4.06 -17.95 13.01
C SER A 182 -3.76 -18.25 14.48
N ASN A 183 -2.73 -17.64 15.05
CA ASN A 183 -2.29 -17.88 16.43
C ASN A 183 -2.81 -16.81 17.42
N ASN A 184 -3.54 -15.80 16.93
CA ASN A 184 -4.27 -14.81 17.71
C ASN A 184 -5.78 -15.07 17.63
#